data_3b009830dd812715647c4a6f1a835beb
#
_entry.id   3b009830dd812715647c4a6f1a835beb
#
_cell.length_a   1.000
_cell.length_b   1.000
_cell.length_c   1.000
_cell.angle_alpha   90.00
_cell.angle_beta   90.00
_cell.angle_gamma   90.00
#
_symmetry.space_group_name_H-M   'P 1'
#
loop_
_entity.id
_entity.type
_entity.pdbx_description
1 polymer ?
#
loop_
_entity_poly.entity_id
_entity_poly.type
_entity_poly.pdbx_seq_one_letter_code
_entity_poly.pdbx_strand_id
1 'polypeptide(L)'
;MKTWIPLMLSAALLCGACSSENEDNGKTIQLAEGTSPTLVLDSKTSTNTQEQIKFTATSAWTAWIKAATDQRSGGSEVDWLTLSAYSGPAGEQSLTLTISPNTSTTSRKAVITIECGGQSLTITVEQAGSDSSEGVTTTKLVKEVRCTANWQRYALTGSGPTSEVTTWQFSYDAQNRMTSSLIQQEDKKVERTFTYTAENEITLDEKETYSSYSYDTRYLIQLNEAGNATSVLHDEKETGNNKPYINFTYTDDGRLAQIKDANAGEEASVYTFTYADGKLASFEYYNGKYTGDNYSYTFDATTDFTHQYPNRGPIDIMGYLLTDDDFDFLFHLGRMGKTGDYLPEHFSGQAMNQASSTQKAYLTPGVTEHESSKYIRENQKPYDLNYTFDNEQNLQSILIKQYFEVVIREYDVVVGTELIDPKNPDRGYQYEEKNVKETAKEAYDTLTFEITYN
;
A
#
# COMPACT_ATOMS: atom_id res chain seq x y z
N MET A 1 11.30 -23.19 0.86
CA MET A 1 11.00 -21.82 1.28
C MET A 1 11.19 -20.93 0.09
N LYS A 2 10.11 -20.46 -0.52
CA LYS A 2 10.17 -19.41 -1.54
C LYS A 2 10.02 -18.09 -0.81
N THR A 3 11.09 -17.35 -0.69
CA THR A 3 11.06 -15.98 -0.20
C THR A 3 10.29 -15.13 -1.21
N TRP A 4 9.09 -14.75 -0.86
CA TRP A 4 8.36 -13.74 -1.59
C TRP A 4 8.89 -12.38 -1.14
N ILE A 5 9.64 -11.74 -2.01
CA ILE A 5 9.95 -10.31 -1.86
C ILE A 5 8.65 -9.59 -2.22
N PRO A 6 8.16 -8.64 -1.43
CA PRO A 6 7.01 -7.84 -1.83
C PRO A 6 7.36 -7.11 -3.13
N LEU A 7 6.68 -7.48 -4.17
CA LEU A 7 6.95 -7.01 -5.52
C LEU A 7 5.82 -6.10 -5.97
N MET A 8 6.16 -4.91 -6.37
CA MET A 8 5.22 -3.87 -6.80
C MET A 8 5.55 -3.26 -8.16
N LEU A 9 4.63 -2.65 -8.88
CA LEU A 9 4.54 -2.61 -10.27
C LEU A 9 3.84 -1.48 -11.05
N SER A 10 4.05 -1.12 -12.29
CA SER A 10 3.50 0.01 -13.08
C SER A 10 3.00 -0.20 -14.50
N ALA A 11 2.06 0.60 -14.95
CA ALA A 11 1.71 0.81 -16.35
C ALA A 11 1.84 2.27 -16.79
N ALA A 12 2.45 2.51 -17.94
CA ALA A 12 2.49 3.81 -18.56
C ALA A 12 1.34 4.01 -19.54
N LEU A 13 0.66 5.13 -19.46
CA LEU A 13 -0.15 5.65 -20.57
C LEU A 13 0.73 6.54 -21.44
N LEU A 14 0.91 6.13 -22.69
CA LEU A 14 1.39 7.01 -23.75
C LEU A 14 0.25 7.92 -24.16
N CYS A 15 0.18 9.15 -23.62
CA CYS A 15 -0.51 10.24 -24.27
C CYS A 15 0.52 11.06 -25.04
N GLY A 16 0.26 11.18 -26.35
CA GLY A 16 1.10 11.91 -27.28
C GLY A 16 1.32 13.35 -26.84
N ALA A 17 2.51 13.83 -27.09
CA ALA A 17 2.88 15.21 -26.95
C ALA A 17 1.98 16.07 -27.84
N CYS A 18 1.11 16.86 -27.22
CA CYS A 18 0.65 18.11 -27.78
C CYS A 18 1.32 19.22 -27.01
N SER A 19 2.07 20.04 -27.72
CA SER A 19 2.57 21.32 -27.25
C SER A 19 1.41 22.12 -26.67
N SER A 20 1.43 22.37 -25.38
CA SER A 20 0.50 23.30 -24.77
C SER A 20 0.97 24.72 -25.03
N GLU A 21 0.39 25.34 -26.01
CA GLU A 21 0.18 26.76 -25.93
C GLU A 21 -0.77 27.03 -24.76
N ASN A 22 -0.42 27.98 -23.90
CA ASN A 22 -1.27 28.45 -22.80
C ASN A 22 -2.56 29.03 -23.44
N GLU A 23 -3.57 28.22 -23.60
CA GLU A 23 -4.92 28.72 -23.70
C GLU A 23 -5.41 29.09 -22.29
N ASP A 24 -5.32 30.35 -21.96
CA ASP A 24 -6.11 31.00 -20.92
C ASP A 24 -7.58 30.83 -21.31
N ASN A 25 -8.19 29.74 -20.89
CA ASN A 25 -9.47 29.24 -21.41
C ASN A 25 -10.65 29.92 -20.71
N GLY A 26 -10.61 31.24 -20.54
CA GLY A 26 -11.77 32.06 -20.15
C GLY A 26 -12.38 31.72 -18.78
N LYS A 27 -11.72 30.96 -17.96
CA LYS A 27 -12.15 30.67 -16.59
C LYS A 27 -11.89 31.85 -15.69
N THR A 28 -12.95 32.39 -15.11
CA THR A 28 -12.85 33.50 -14.15
C THR A 28 -12.42 33.08 -12.77
N ILE A 29 -12.52 31.76 -12.46
CA ILE A 29 -12.11 31.16 -11.19
C ILE A 29 -11.65 29.73 -11.40
N GLN A 30 -10.54 29.31 -10.70
CA GLN A 30 -10.06 27.95 -10.71
C GLN A 30 -9.32 27.62 -9.41
N LEU A 31 -9.36 26.36 -8.97
CA LEU A 31 -8.55 25.86 -7.87
C LEU A 31 -7.07 25.95 -8.22
N ALA A 32 -6.24 26.30 -7.24
CA ALA A 32 -4.81 26.18 -7.39
C ALA A 32 -4.41 24.69 -7.48
N GLU A 33 -3.32 24.43 -8.18
CA GLU A 33 -2.75 23.09 -8.28
C GLU A 33 -2.50 22.51 -6.88
N GLY A 34 -2.89 21.24 -6.66
CA GLY A 34 -2.79 20.58 -5.36
C GLY A 34 -3.94 20.85 -4.37
N THR A 35 -4.95 21.68 -4.75
CA THR A 35 -6.13 21.90 -3.91
C THR A 35 -7.25 20.95 -4.32
N SER A 36 -7.70 20.08 -3.40
CA SER A 36 -8.79 19.13 -3.66
C SER A 36 -10.16 19.83 -3.69
N PRO A 37 -11.07 19.47 -4.63
CA PRO A 37 -12.46 19.89 -4.60
C PRO A 37 -13.31 19.16 -3.54
N THR A 38 -12.72 18.20 -2.83
CA THR A 38 -13.39 17.46 -1.75
C THR A 38 -12.44 17.34 -0.55
N LEU A 39 -12.92 17.76 0.62
CA LEU A 39 -12.23 17.63 1.90
C LEU A 39 -12.99 16.65 2.78
N VAL A 40 -12.31 15.62 3.26
CA VAL A 40 -12.89 14.62 4.17
C VAL A 40 -12.17 14.72 5.52
N LEU A 41 -12.92 14.94 6.57
CA LEU A 41 -12.44 15.28 7.90
C LEU A 41 -12.96 14.26 8.92
N ASP A 42 -12.14 13.95 9.92
CA ASP A 42 -12.61 13.16 11.06
C ASP A 42 -13.56 13.96 11.99
N SER A 43 -14.22 13.26 12.90
CA SER A 43 -15.16 13.89 13.85
C SER A 43 -14.50 14.84 14.82
N LYS A 44 -13.20 14.66 15.12
CA LYS A 44 -12.41 15.45 16.08
C LYS A 44 -11.76 16.67 15.44
N THR A 45 -11.78 16.77 14.11
CA THR A 45 -11.21 17.91 13.39
C THR A 45 -11.78 19.22 13.93
N SER A 46 -10.88 20.11 14.37
CA SER A 46 -11.23 21.39 14.97
C SER A 46 -10.45 22.53 14.32
N THR A 47 -10.69 23.77 14.77
CA THR A 47 -10.09 25.00 14.25
C THR A 47 -8.55 25.04 14.20
N ASN A 48 -7.88 24.10 14.84
CA ASN A 48 -6.41 24.00 14.81
C ASN A 48 -5.88 23.29 13.55
N THR A 49 -6.74 22.67 12.77
CA THR A 49 -6.38 22.06 11.50
C THR A 49 -6.38 23.16 10.44
N GLN A 50 -5.23 23.47 9.86
CA GLN A 50 -5.05 24.54 8.87
C GLN A 50 -5.43 24.06 7.46
N GLU A 51 -6.63 23.55 7.28
CA GLU A 51 -7.14 23.26 5.95
C GLU A 51 -7.29 24.56 5.15
N GLN A 52 -6.66 24.64 3.98
CA GLN A 52 -6.64 25.83 3.13
C GLN A 52 -7.21 25.52 1.75
N ILE A 53 -8.16 26.33 1.33
CA ILE A 53 -8.65 26.35 -0.06
C ILE A 53 -7.87 27.43 -0.80
N LYS A 54 -7.03 27.03 -1.74
CA LYS A 54 -6.28 27.94 -2.61
C LYS A 54 -6.90 28.00 -3.99
N PHE A 55 -7.12 29.20 -4.50
CA PHE A 55 -7.70 29.43 -5.83
C PHE A 55 -7.25 30.75 -6.42
N THR A 56 -7.44 30.90 -7.73
CA THR A 56 -7.20 32.16 -8.44
C THR A 56 -8.52 32.68 -8.98
N ALA A 57 -8.78 33.97 -8.79
CA ALA A 57 -9.96 34.68 -9.31
C ALA A 57 -9.52 35.86 -10.18
N THR A 58 -10.16 36.07 -11.34
CA THR A 58 -9.80 37.15 -12.26
C THR A 58 -10.51 38.49 -11.93
N SER A 59 -11.52 38.45 -11.06
CA SER A 59 -12.25 39.64 -10.56
C SER A 59 -12.63 39.44 -9.08
N ALA A 60 -13.33 40.41 -8.50
CA ALA A 60 -13.87 40.24 -7.13
C ALA A 60 -14.77 39.00 -7.06
N TRP A 61 -14.65 38.27 -5.97
CA TRP A 61 -15.35 37.03 -5.71
C TRP A 61 -16.16 37.09 -4.42
N THR A 62 -17.17 36.20 -4.34
CA THR A 62 -17.97 35.96 -3.13
C THR A 62 -18.05 34.48 -2.87
N ALA A 63 -18.20 34.08 -1.58
CA ALA A 63 -18.36 32.70 -1.18
C ALA A 63 -19.53 32.54 -0.21
N TRP A 64 -20.11 31.34 -0.20
CA TRP A 64 -21.10 30.94 0.82
C TRP A 64 -21.02 29.44 1.08
N ILE A 65 -21.57 29.01 2.20
CA ILE A 65 -21.63 27.64 2.64
C ILE A 65 -23.09 27.19 2.70
N LYS A 66 -23.37 26.00 2.20
CA LYS A 66 -24.69 25.36 2.34
C LYS A 66 -24.52 23.93 2.81
N ALA A 67 -25.47 23.42 3.63
CA ALA A 67 -25.54 22.01 3.92
C ALA A 67 -25.83 21.23 2.63
N ALA A 68 -25.10 20.13 2.40
CA ALA A 68 -25.41 19.19 1.35
C ALA A 68 -26.60 18.35 1.81
N THR A 69 -27.81 18.73 1.42
CA THR A 69 -29.01 17.95 1.70
C THR A 69 -29.40 17.15 0.46
N ASP A 70 -29.72 15.87 0.66
CA ASP A 70 -30.57 15.14 -0.27
C ASP A 70 -31.92 15.86 -0.42
N GLN A 71 -32.26 16.20 -1.58
CA GLN A 71 -33.34 16.92 -2.27
C GLN A 71 -34.69 17.15 -1.56
N ARG A 72 -34.90 17.25 -0.23
CA ARG A 72 -36.25 17.38 0.35
C ARG A 72 -36.48 18.36 1.49
N SER A 73 -35.52 19.14 1.93
CA SER A 73 -35.79 20.21 2.91
C SER A 73 -34.93 21.43 2.70
N GLY A 74 -35.53 22.61 2.84
CA GLY A 74 -34.90 23.90 2.60
C GLY A 74 -33.58 24.07 3.37
N GLY A 75 -32.59 24.65 2.72
CA GLY A 75 -31.21 24.72 3.16
C GLY A 75 -31.09 25.22 4.60
N SER A 76 -30.60 24.34 5.50
CA SER A 76 -30.22 24.76 6.84
C SER A 76 -28.88 25.48 6.83
N GLU A 77 -28.78 26.48 7.70
CA GLU A 77 -27.55 27.20 7.96
C GLU A 77 -26.47 26.24 8.49
N VAL A 78 -25.24 26.34 7.99
CA VAL A 78 -24.12 25.50 8.43
C VAL A 78 -23.39 26.25 9.53
N ASP A 79 -23.53 25.79 10.76
CA ASP A 79 -22.97 26.39 11.98
C ASP A 79 -21.60 25.81 12.39
N TRP A 80 -21.22 24.68 11.82
CA TRP A 80 -20.01 23.94 12.18
C TRP A 80 -18.79 24.24 11.29
N LEU A 81 -18.98 24.97 10.17
CA LEU A 81 -17.95 25.31 9.19
C LEU A 81 -18.03 26.79 8.86
N THR A 82 -16.90 27.50 8.97
CA THR A 82 -16.80 28.91 8.55
C THR A 82 -15.52 29.14 7.74
N LEU A 83 -15.51 30.20 6.94
CA LEU A 83 -14.36 30.61 6.13
C LEU A 83 -13.70 31.85 6.75
N SER A 84 -12.38 31.99 6.57
CA SER A 84 -11.64 33.19 6.95
C SER A 84 -12.10 34.46 6.23
N ALA A 85 -12.71 34.32 5.04
CA ALA A 85 -13.35 35.42 4.28
C ALA A 85 -14.47 34.87 3.39
N TYR A 86 -15.50 35.69 3.16
CA TYR A 86 -16.64 35.37 2.28
C TYR A 86 -16.65 36.24 1.00
N SER A 87 -15.67 37.10 0.83
CA SER A 87 -15.44 37.88 -0.37
C SER A 87 -14.01 38.39 -0.42
N GLY A 88 -13.53 38.72 -1.60
CA GLY A 88 -12.20 39.29 -1.79
C GLY A 88 -11.97 39.88 -3.20
N PRO A 89 -10.78 40.46 -3.41
CA PRO A 89 -10.38 41.01 -4.70
C PRO A 89 -9.96 39.90 -5.69
N ALA A 90 -9.65 40.28 -6.92
CA ALA A 90 -8.97 39.41 -7.88
C ALA A 90 -7.57 39.01 -7.42
N GLY A 91 -7.04 37.92 -7.99
CA GLY A 91 -5.71 37.38 -7.74
C GLY A 91 -5.73 36.02 -7.08
N GLU A 92 -4.55 35.59 -6.64
CA GLU A 92 -4.39 34.36 -5.83
C GLU A 92 -4.99 34.56 -4.44
N GLN A 93 -5.78 33.59 -4.01
CA GLN A 93 -6.51 33.62 -2.75
C GLN A 93 -6.25 32.35 -1.94
N SER A 94 -6.31 32.49 -0.62
CA SER A 94 -6.25 31.37 0.31
C SER A 94 -7.29 31.56 1.40
N LEU A 95 -8.23 30.63 1.54
CA LEU A 95 -9.24 30.61 2.58
C LEU A 95 -8.90 29.54 3.60
N THR A 96 -8.79 29.94 4.84
CA THR A 96 -8.67 29.01 5.99
C THR A 96 -10.06 28.60 6.45
N LEU A 97 -10.25 27.31 6.69
CA LEU A 97 -11.47 26.74 7.23
C LEU A 97 -11.41 26.70 8.75
N THR A 98 -12.45 27.14 9.40
CA THR A 98 -12.67 26.93 10.84
C THR A 98 -13.79 25.90 10.99
N ILE A 99 -13.48 24.77 11.64
CA ILE A 99 -14.35 23.60 11.74
C ILE A 99 -14.56 23.27 13.21
N SER A 100 -15.81 23.02 13.60
CA SER A 100 -16.15 22.52 14.94
C SER A 100 -16.16 21.00 14.94
N PRO A 101 -15.73 20.32 16.05
CA PRO A 101 -15.86 18.88 16.17
C PRO A 101 -17.31 18.43 15.96
N ASN A 102 -17.50 17.31 15.27
CA ASN A 102 -18.82 16.72 15.12
C ASN A 102 -19.11 15.80 16.31
N THR A 103 -19.95 16.24 17.21
CA THR A 103 -20.37 15.46 18.38
C THR A 103 -21.57 14.55 18.11
N SER A 104 -22.15 14.60 16.90
CA SER A 104 -23.21 13.69 16.46
C SER A 104 -22.63 12.38 15.96
N THR A 105 -23.39 11.29 16.13
CA THR A 105 -23.05 9.96 15.55
C THR A 105 -23.16 9.91 14.02
N THR A 106 -23.81 10.89 13.41
CA THR A 106 -24.00 10.96 11.95
C THR A 106 -22.96 11.87 11.31
N SER A 107 -22.39 11.45 10.18
CA SER A 107 -21.55 12.33 9.36
C SER A 107 -22.34 13.56 8.89
N ARG A 108 -21.64 14.65 8.67
CA ARG A 108 -22.23 15.89 8.15
C ARG A 108 -21.45 16.40 6.95
N LYS A 109 -22.17 17.05 6.01
CA LYS A 109 -21.62 17.48 4.74
C LYS A 109 -22.04 18.88 4.41
N ALA A 110 -21.11 19.68 3.93
CA ALA A 110 -21.35 21.03 3.47
C ALA A 110 -20.71 21.26 2.10
N VAL A 111 -21.27 22.20 1.34
CA VAL A 111 -20.72 22.64 0.07
C VAL A 111 -20.37 24.13 0.18
N ILE A 112 -19.10 24.43 -0.04
CA ILE A 112 -18.60 25.79 -0.19
C ILE A 112 -18.70 26.13 -1.68
N THR A 113 -19.38 27.23 -2.00
CA THR A 113 -19.42 27.76 -3.37
C THR A 113 -18.70 29.09 -3.40
N ILE A 114 -17.78 29.26 -4.34
CA ILE A 114 -17.08 30.52 -4.58
C ILE A 114 -17.47 31.00 -5.99
N GLU A 115 -17.97 32.19 -6.10
CA GLU A 115 -18.44 32.76 -7.38
C GLU A 115 -17.57 33.96 -7.80
N CYS A 116 -17.19 34.00 -9.08
CA CYS A 116 -16.42 35.07 -9.68
C CYS A 116 -16.82 35.21 -11.15
N GLY A 117 -17.21 36.42 -11.58
CA GLY A 117 -17.51 36.69 -12.97
C GLY A 117 -18.60 35.83 -13.60
N GLY A 118 -19.59 35.37 -12.81
CA GLY A 118 -20.67 34.48 -13.25
C GLY A 118 -20.28 33.00 -13.37
N GLN A 119 -19.07 32.61 -12.98
CA GLN A 119 -18.66 31.24 -12.85
C GLN A 119 -18.53 30.86 -11.36
N SER A 120 -18.79 29.63 -11.03
CA SER A 120 -18.71 29.11 -9.66
C SER A 120 -17.77 27.93 -9.55
N LEU A 121 -17.06 27.88 -8.42
CA LEU A 121 -16.22 26.79 -7.96
C LEU A 121 -16.87 26.20 -6.73
N THR A 122 -17.00 24.86 -6.66
CA THR A 122 -17.60 24.18 -5.53
C THR A 122 -16.58 23.25 -4.85
N ILE A 123 -16.53 23.33 -3.52
CA ILE A 123 -15.74 22.43 -2.68
C ILE A 123 -16.68 21.73 -1.71
N THR A 124 -16.60 20.42 -1.65
CA THR A 124 -17.37 19.61 -0.72
C THR A 124 -16.53 19.38 0.54
N VAL A 125 -17.13 19.63 1.71
CA VAL A 125 -16.51 19.30 3.02
C VAL A 125 -17.41 18.28 3.70
N GLU A 126 -16.84 17.14 4.04
CA GLU A 126 -17.53 16.07 4.76
C GLU A 126 -16.80 15.78 6.08
N GLN A 127 -17.51 15.72 7.18
CA GLN A 127 -16.96 15.42 8.49
C GLN A 127 -17.67 14.22 9.11
N ALA A 128 -16.88 13.23 9.55
CA ALA A 128 -17.40 12.02 10.21
C ALA A 128 -18.16 12.32 11.52
N GLY A 129 -18.99 11.40 11.98
CA GLY A 129 -19.68 11.47 13.28
C GLY A 129 -18.78 11.08 14.46
N SER A 130 -19.12 11.53 15.69
CA SER A 130 -18.28 11.39 16.90
C SER A 130 -18.20 9.96 17.48
N ASP A 131 -19.21 9.13 17.26
CA ASP A 131 -19.19 7.73 17.69
C ASP A 131 -18.55 6.81 16.65
N SER A 132 -18.01 7.38 15.61
CA SER A 132 -17.04 6.69 14.79
C SER A 132 -15.68 6.72 15.51
N SER A 133 -15.58 6.03 16.63
CA SER A 133 -14.37 5.29 16.96
C SER A 133 -14.13 4.22 15.88
N GLU A 134 -14.60 4.47 14.71
CA GLU A 134 -14.46 3.89 13.40
C GLU A 134 -15.59 4.51 12.57
N GLY A 135 -15.25 5.26 11.51
CA GLY A 135 -16.25 5.79 10.59
C GLY A 135 -17.10 4.66 10.04
N VAL A 136 -18.26 4.45 10.59
CA VAL A 136 -19.30 3.64 9.94
C VAL A 136 -20.06 4.56 8.98
N THR A 137 -19.44 4.91 7.87
CA THR A 137 -20.09 4.58 6.61
C THR A 137 -20.41 3.09 6.74
N THR A 138 -21.59 2.62 6.40
CA THR A 138 -21.86 1.18 6.27
C THR A 138 -20.73 0.64 5.40
N THR A 139 -19.68 0.14 6.06
CA THR A 139 -18.47 -0.28 5.34
C THR A 139 -18.93 -1.47 4.56
N LYS A 140 -19.05 -1.31 3.24
CA LYS A 140 -19.43 -2.42 2.38
C LYS A 140 -18.45 -3.53 2.68
N LEU A 141 -18.99 -4.72 2.93
CA LEU A 141 -18.15 -5.87 3.19
C LEU A 141 -17.46 -6.25 1.89
N VAL A 142 -16.16 -6.40 1.93
CA VAL A 142 -15.40 -6.84 0.75
C VAL A 142 -15.83 -8.26 0.40
N LYS A 143 -16.29 -8.44 -0.81
CA LYS A 143 -16.68 -9.73 -1.36
C LYS A 143 -15.51 -10.48 -1.95
N GLU A 144 -14.72 -9.78 -2.74
CA GLU A 144 -13.58 -10.34 -3.45
C GLU A 144 -12.50 -9.28 -3.65
N VAL A 145 -11.25 -9.69 -3.52
CA VAL A 145 -10.09 -8.96 -4.00
C VAL A 145 -9.43 -9.80 -5.08
N ARG A 146 -9.13 -9.20 -6.21
CA ARG A 146 -8.37 -9.81 -7.31
C ARG A 146 -7.09 -9.04 -7.52
N CYS A 147 -5.95 -9.71 -7.37
CA CYS A 147 -4.65 -9.17 -7.70
C CYS A 147 -4.18 -9.75 -9.03
N THR A 148 -3.80 -8.89 -9.96
CA THR A 148 -3.13 -9.27 -11.20
C THR A 148 -1.73 -8.69 -11.18
N ALA A 149 -0.73 -9.56 -11.12
CA ALA A 149 0.67 -9.21 -11.25
C ALA A 149 1.14 -9.44 -12.70
N ASN A 150 1.87 -8.48 -13.26
CA ASN A 150 2.51 -8.64 -14.58
C ASN A 150 4.01 -8.38 -14.42
N TRP A 151 4.83 -9.32 -14.65
CA TRP A 151 6.25 -9.37 -14.39
C TRP A 151 7.07 -9.10 -15.65
N GLN A 152 7.28 -7.84 -16.01
CA GLN A 152 8.14 -7.51 -17.15
C GLN A 152 9.58 -8.00 -16.96
N ARG A 153 10.08 -8.02 -15.71
CA ARG A 153 11.41 -8.55 -15.40
C ARG A 153 11.57 -10.00 -15.87
N TYR A 154 10.57 -10.84 -15.67
CA TYR A 154 10.61 -12.23 -16.11
C TYR A 154 10.45 -12.36 -17.62
N ALA A 155 9.59 -11.57 -18.24
CA ALA A 155 9.49 -11.50 -19.70
C ALA A 155 10.81 -11.10 -20.37
N LEU A 156 11.56 -10.20 -19.73
CA LEU A 156 12.84 -9.69 -20.26
C LEU A 156 14.02 -10.63 -19.99
N THR A 157 13.99 -11.39 -18.90
CA THR A 157 15.05 -12.34 -18.52
C THR A 157 14.74 -13.78 -18.89
N GLY A 158 13.50 -14.12 -19.13
CA GLY A 158 13.06 -15.51 -19.40
C GLY A 158 13.08 -16.41 -18.16
N SER A 159 13.07 -15.85 -16.95
CA SER A 159 13.33 -16.57 -15.70
C SER A 159 12.10 -16.90 -14.85
N GLY A 160 10.88 -16.63 -15.36
CA GLY A 160 9.65 -16.90 -14.58
C GLY A 160 8.36 -16.57 -15.34
N PRO A 161 7.22 -16.71 -14.68
CA PRO A 161 5.92 -16.36 -15.25
C PRO A 161 5.85 -14.85 -15.52
N THR A 162 5.20 -14.49 -16.62
CA THR A 162 5.04 -13.07 -17.01
C THR A 162 3.79 -12.44 -16.43
N SER A 163 2.87 -13.24 -15.93
CA SER A 163 1.67 -12.78 -15.24
C SER A 163 1.18 -13.83 -14.25
N GLU A 164 0.67 -13.38 -13.13
CA GLU A 164 0.06 -14.20 -12.08
C GLU A 164 -1.23 -13.55 -11.61
N VAL A 165 -2.21 -14.37 -11.24
CA VAL A 165 -3.48 -13.90 -10.67
C VAL A 165 -3.72 -14.58 -9.34
N THR A 166 -3.99 -13.78 -8.31
CA THR A 166 -4.45 -14.25 -7.00
C THR A 166 -5.83 -13.67 -6.72
N THR A 167 -6.75 -14.50 -6.24
CA THR A 167 -8.08 -14.05 -5.82
C THR A 167 -8.31 -14.41 -4.37
N TRP A 168 -8.92 -13.50 -3.62
CA TRP A 168 -9.40 -13.68 -2.24
C TRP A 168 -10.90 -13.48 -2.24
N GLN A 169 -11.65 -14.45 -1.75
CA GLN A 169 -13.10 -14.37 -1.60
C GLN A 169 -13.46 -14.49 -0.13
N PHE A 170 -14.43 -13.69 0.33
CA PHE A 170 -14.77 -13.59 1.74
C PHE A 170 -16.27 -13.85 1.97
N SER A 171 -16.57 -14.50 3.09
CA SER A 171 -17.95 -14.73 3.55
C SER A 171 -18.13 -14.19 4.98
N TYR A 172 -19.35 -13.78 5.31
CA TYR A 172 -19.65 -13.10 6.56
C TYR A 172 -20.92 -13.67 7.19
N ASP A 173 -21.03 -13.55 8.51
CA ASP A 173 -22.25 -13.86 9.25
C ASP A 173 -23.22 -12.65 9.29
N ALA A 174 -24.37 -12.85 9.96
CA ALA A 174 -25.38 -11.81 10.13
C ALA A 174 -24.92 -10.60 11.00
N GLN A 175 -23.79 -10.74 11.70
CA GLN A 175 -23.15 -9.69 12.49
C GLN A 175 -21.99 -9.01 11.71
N ASN A 176 -21.88 -9.25 10.40
CA ASN A 176 -20.84 -8.76 9.53
C ASN A 176 -19.41 -9.21 9.92
N ARG A 177 -19.29 -10.30 10.68
CA ARG A 177 -17.99 -10.88 11.01
C ARG A 177 -17.60 -11.88 9.93
N MET A 178 -16.35 -11.86 9.48
CA MET A 178 -15.83 -12.79 8.48
C MET A 178 -15.87 -14.23 9.02
N THR A 179 -16.51 -15.13 8.30
CA THR A 179 -16.60 -16.55 8.67
C THR A 179 -15.70 -17.45 7.82
N SER A 180 -15.37 -17.01 6.63
CA SER A 180 -14.42 -17.76 5.79
C SER A 180 -13.72 -16.87 4.79
N SER A 181 -12.53 -17.31 4.35
CA SER A 181 -11.86 -16.80 3.16
C SER A 181 -11.35 -17.94 2.29
N LEU A 182 -11.34 -17.71 0.98
CA LEU A 182 -10.80 -18.59 -0.02
C LEU A 182 -9.78 -17.83 -0.86
N ILE A 183 -8.53 -18.32 -0.88
CA ILE A 183 -7.46 -17.79 -1.71
C ILE A 183 -7.19 -18.79 -2.82
N GLN A 184 -7.13 -18.29 -4.05
CA GLN A 184 -6.82 -19.09 -5.23
C GLN A 184 -5.68 -18.48 -6.02
N GLN A 185 -4.68 -19.29 -6.30
CA GLN A 185 -3.57 -19.05 -7.21
C GLN A 185 -3.53 -20.21 -8.22
N GLU A 186 -2.65 -20.15 -9.22
CA GLU A 186 -2.56 -21.17 -10.26
C GLU A 186 -2.31 -22.58 -9.69
N ASP A 187 -1.41 -22.68 -8.71
CA ASP A 187 -0.93 -23.94 -8.13
C ASP A 187 -1.24 -24.10 -6.62
N LYS A 188 -1.90 -23.10 -6.01
CA LYS A 188 -2.17 -23.06 -4.57
C LYS A 188 -3.62 -22.63 -4.31
N LYS A 189 -4.27 -23.34 -3.39
CA LYS A 189 -5.58 -22.98 -2.82
C LYS A 189 -5.48 -22.95 -1.29
N VAL A 190 -5.96 -21.89 -0.65
CA VAL A 190 -6.06 -21.79 0.81
C VAL A 190 -7.51 -21.56 1.21
N GLU A 191 -8.05 -22.45 2.01
CA GLU A 191 -9.40 -22.39 2.57
C GLU A 191 -9.28 -22.11 4.08
N ARG A 192 -9.92 -21.04 4.54
CA ARG A 192 -9.92 -20.62 5.94
C ARG A 192 -11.32 -20.55 6.50
N THR A 193 -11.50 -21.04 7.71
CA THR A 193 -12.73 -20.93 8.47
C THR A 193 -12.46 -20.25 9.81
N PHE A 194 -13.22 -19.19 10.12
CA PHE A 194 -13.06 -18.42 11.35
C PHE A 194 -14.24 -18.71 12.28
N THR A 195 -13.94 -19.15 13.51
CA THR A 195 -14.93 -19.42 14.56
C THR A 195 -14.68 -18.48 15.74
N TYR A 196 -15.68 -17.70 16.10
CA TYR A 196 -15.62 -16.76 17.23
C TYR A 196 -16.00 -17.52 18.51
N THR A 197 -15.01 -18.06 19.20
CA THR A 197 -15.18 -18.94 20.37
C THR A 197 -15.44 -18.18 21.65
N ALA A 198 -14.90 -16.97 21.77
CA ALA A 198 -15.16 -16.02 22.84
C ALA A 198 -15.10 -14.58 22.35
N GLU A 199 -15.41 -13.60 23.19
CA GLU A 199 -15.36 -12.18 22.85
C GLU A 199 -13.96 -11.73 22.42
N ASN A 200 -12.92 -12.30 23.02
CA ASN A 200 -11.52 -11.98 22.79
C ASN A 200 -10.74 -13.12 22.12
N GLU A 201 -11.41 -14.04 21.42
CA GLU A 201 -10.76 -15.20 20.83
C GLU A 201 -11.41 -15.64 19.52
N ILE A 202 -10.58 -15.90 18.51
CA ILE A 202 -11.00 -16.43 17.21
C ILE A 202 -10.16 -17.69 16.93
N THR A 203 -10.81 -18.81 16.61
CA THR A 203 -10.17 -19.99 16.07
C THR A 203 -10.15 -19.88 14.55
N LEU A 204 -9.00 -20.11 13.94
CA LEU A 204 -8.80 -20.22 12.50
C LEU A 204 -8.42 -21.67 12.16
N ASP A 205 -9.27 -22.32 11.36
CA ASP A 205 -8.93 -23.57 10.68
C ASP A 205 -8.53 -23.23 9.24
N GLU A 206 -7.32 -23.59 8.87
CA GLU A 206 -6.74 -23.33 7.54
C GLU A 206 -6.39 -24.63 6.86
N LYS A 207 -6.76 -24.73 5.59
CA LYS A 207 -6.35 -25.82 4.70
C LYS A 207 -5.65 -25.27 3.48
N GLU A 208 -4.37 -25.57 3.36
CA GLU A 208 -3.61 -25.31 2.15
C GLU A 208 -3.58 -26.55 1.24
N THR A 209 -3.85 -26.35 -0.04
CA THR A 209 -3.81 -27.41 -1.04
C THR A 209 -2.92 -26.96 -2.20
N TYR A 210 -1.97 -27.79 -2.54
CA TYR A 210 -1.10 -27.68 -3.70
C TYR A 210 -1.39 -28.83 -4.67
N SER A 211 -0.80 -28.79 -5.85
CA SER A 211 -1.04 -29.83 -6.87
C SER A 211 -0.79 -31.26 -6.41
N SER A 212 0.12 -31.48 -5.45
CA SER A 212 0.58 -32.82 -5.01
C SER A 212 0.44 -33.11 -3.51
N TYR A 213 0.07 -32.12 -2.69
CA TYR A 213 -0.08 -32.28 -1.24
C TYR A 213 -1.00 -31.22 -0.65
N SER A 214 -1.46 -31.46 0.57
CA SER A 214 -2.20 -30.49 1.38
C SER A 214 -1.82 -30.60 2.83
N TYR A 215 -1.98 -29.51 3.57
CA TYR A 215 -1.90 -29.51 5.05
C TYR A 215 -3.06 -28.76 5.66
N ASP A 216 -3.43 -29.21 6.85
CA ASP A 216 -4.41 -28.55 7.69
C ASP A 216 -3.68 -27.96 8.89
N THR A 217 -4.00 -26.72 9.22
CA THR A 217 -3.39 -26.00 10.35
C THR A 217 -4.48 -25.30 11.15
N ARG A 218 -4.34 -25.29 12.46
CA ARG A 218 -5.23 -24.55 13.36
C ARG A 218 -4.44 -23.49 14.10
N TYR A 219 -5.03 -22.29 14.14
CA TYR A 219 -4.52 -21.18 14.92
C TYR A 219 -5.57 -20.68 15.90
N LEU A 220 -5.08 -20.18 17.04
CA LEU A 220 -5.88 -19.48 18.02
C LEU A 220 -5.41 -18.02 18.06
N ILE A 221 -6.29 -17.09 17.71
CA ILE A 221 -6.03 -15.66 17.68
C ILE A 221 -6.59 -15.04 18.96
N GLN A 222 -5.74 -14.44 19.77
CA GLN A 222 -6.14 -13.71 20.97
C GLN A 222 -6.25 -12.21 20.67
N LEU A 223 -7.31 -11.59 21.20
CA LEU A 223 -7.62 -10.17 20.96
C LEU A 223 -7.53 -9.37 22.26
N ASN A 224 -7.18 -8.09 22.15
CA ASN A 224 -7.31 -7.13 23.24
C ASN A 224 -8.75 -6.57 23.33
N GLU A 225 -8.99 -5.68 24.31
CA GLU A 225 -10.30 -5.04 24.51
C GLU A 225 -10.75 -4.20 23.30
N ALA A 226 -9.81 -3.68 22.49
CA ALA A 226 -10.12 -2.96 21.25
C ALA A 226 -10.42 -3.91 20.07
N GLY A 227 -10.33 -5.23 20.27
CA GLY A 227 -10.57 -6.24 19.25
C GLY A 227 -9.38 -6.48 18.30
N ASN A 228 -8.20 -5.93 18.59
CA ASN A 228 -6.98 -6.17 17.81
C ASN A 228 -6.25 -7.41 18.32
N ALA A 229 -5.62 -8.16 17.41
CA ALA A 229 -4.86 -9.36 17.73
C ALA A 229 -3.64 -9.03 18.61
N THR A 230 -3.47 -9.73 19.72
CA THR A 230 -2.29 -9.60 20.57
C THR A 230 -1.29 -10.73 20.38
N SER A 231 -1.82 -11.92 20.04
CA SER A 231 -1.01 -13.08 19.71
C SER A 231 -1.74 -14.04 18.80
N VAL A 232 -0.98 -14.82 18.05
CA VAL A 232 -1.44 -16.02 17.37
C VAL A 232 -0.70 -17.20 17.97
N LEU A 233 -1.45 -18.23 18.34
CA LEU A 233 -0.94 -19.50 18.81
C LEU A 233 -1.19 -20.56 17.73
N HIS A 234 -0.22 -21.42 17.50
CA HIS A 234 -0.33 -22.54 16.58
C HIS A 234 -0.69 -23.81 17.35
N ASP A 235 -1.76 -24.49 16.98
CA ASP A 235 -2.15 -25.79 17.52
C ASP A 235 -1.62 -26.91 16.62
N GLU A 236 -0.46 -27.44 16.98
CA GLU A 236 0.13 -28.57 16.26
C GLU A 236 -0.76 -29.81 16.40
N LYS A 237 -1.43 -30.18 15.31
CA LYS A 237 -2.19 -31.44 15.16
C LYS A 237 -3.43 -31.56 16.05
N GLU A 238 -4.12 -30.46 16.32
CA GLU A 238 -5.36 -30.46 17.10
C GLU A 238 -5.20 -31.11 18.50
N THR A 239 -4.01 -31.03 19.06
CA THR A 239 -3.72 -31.62 20.38
C THR A 239 -4.16 -30.71 21.53
N GLY A 240 -4.62 -29.50 21.26
CA GLY A 240 -4.90 -28.44 22.24
C GLY A 240 -3.63 -27.90 22.91
N ASN A 241 -2.45 -28.24 22.39
CA ASN A 241 -1.17 -27.74 22.88
C ASN A 241 -0.74 -26.54 22.09
N ASN A 242 -1.41 -25.42 22.33
CA ASN A 242 -1.18 -24.15 21.65
C ASN A 242 0.21 -23.59 21.95
N LYS A 243 1.06 -23.47 20.93
CA LYS A 243 2.37 -22.83 21.03
C LYS A 243 2.31 -21.40 20.53
N PRO A 244 2.92 -20.43 21.24
CA PRO A 244 3.06 -19.07 20.71
C PRO A 244 3.70 -19.10 19.34
N TYR A 245 3.11 -18.39 18.38
CA TYR A 245 3.60 -18.30 17.01
C TYR A 245 4.03 -16.86 16.71
N ILE A 246 3.12 -15.88 16.86
CA ILE A 246 3.38 -14.48 16.60
C ILE A 246 2.78 -13.62 17.71
N ASN A 247 3.43 -12.51 18.04
CA ASN A 247 2.97 -11.48 18.95
C ASN A 247 2.86 -10.13 18.25
N PHE A 248 1.89 -9.32 18.68
CA PHE A 248 1.62 -7.99 18.15
C PHE A 248 1.64 -6.95 19.26
N THR A 249 2.16 -5.78 18.96
CA THR A 249 2.09 -4.62 19.83
C THR A 249 1.52 -3.42 19.08
N TYR A 250 0.95 -2.49 19.82
CA TYR A 250 0.27 -1.32 19.29
C TYR A 250 0.78 -0.05 19.97
N THR A 251 0.68 1.05 19.27
CA THR A 251 0.86 2.38 19.84
C THR A 251 -0.31 2.73 20.79
N ASP A 252 -0.15 3.75 21.61
CA ASP A 252 -1.20 4.20 22.55
C ASP A 252 -2.51 4.60 21.83
N ASP A 253 -2.43 5.01 20.58
CA ASP A 253 -3.58 5.35 19.73
C ASP A 253 -4.07 4.19 18.85
N GLY A 254 -3.60 2.97 19.15
CA GLY A 254 -4.12 1.71 18.56
C GLY A 254 -3.59 1.36 17.19
N ARG A 255 -2.53 2.02 16.69
CA ARG A 255 -1.87 1.63 15.43
C ARG A 255 -0.93 0.45 15.65
N LEU A 256 -0.78 -0.40 14.64
CA LEU A 256 0.16 -1.52 14.68
C LEU A 256 1.60 -1.01 14.82
N ALA A 257 2.28 -1.36 15.91
CA ALA A 257 3.66 -0.94 16.16
C ALA A 257 4.67 -2.02 15.78
N GLN A 258 4.38 -3.29 16.11
CA GLN A 258 5.32 -4.37 15.86
C GLN A 258 4.60 -5.70 15.66
N ILE A 259 5.15 -6.53 14.77
CA ILE A 259 4.85 -7.96 14.62
C ILE A 259 6.14 -8.71 14.90
N LYS A 260 6.11 -9.70 15.79
CA LYS A 260 7.29 -10.42 16.21
C LYS A 260 7.04 -11.92 16.33
N ASP A 261 7.93 -12.75 15.76
CA ASP A 261 7.97 -14.18 16.00
C ASP A 261 8.13 -14.46 17.51
N ALA A 262 7.27 -15.31 18.05
CA ALA A 262 7.23 -15.61 19.47
C ALA A 262 8.24 -16.70 19.89
N ASN A 263 8.77 -17.50 18.96
CA ASN A 263 9.54 -18.71 19.25
C ASN A 263 11.06 -18.53 19.15
N ALA A 264 11.55 -17.50 18.46
CA ALA A 264 12.95 -17.42 18.06
C ALA A 264 13.85 -16.64 19.03
N GLY A 265 13.33 -16.14 20.14
CA GLY A 265 14.14 -15.39 21.13
C GLY A 265 14.81 -14.15 20.55
N GLU A 266 16.15 -14.08 20.63
CA GLU A 266 16.93 -12.96 20.05
C GLU A 266 17.07 -13.06 18.54
N GLU A 267 16.84 -14.23 17.93
CA GLU A 267 16.85 -14.47 16.49
C GLU A 267 15.46 -14.28 15.86
N ALA A 268 14.51 -13.69 16.57
CA ALA A 268 13.16 -13.48 16.09
C ALA A 268 13.12 -12.53 14.90
N SER A 269 12.32 -12.88 13.89
CA SER A 269 11.92 -11.95 12.86
C SER A 269 10.99 -10.87 13.44
N VAL A 270 11.23 -9.63 13.07
CA VAL A 270 10.50 -8.48 13.61
C VAL A 270 10.15 -7.51 12.48
N TYR A 271 8.87 -7.17 12.39
CA TYR A 271 8.37 -6.05 11.59
C TYR A 271 8.10 -4.88 12.53
N THR A 272 8.58 -3.69 12.20
CA THR A 272 8.40 -2.48 13.00
C THR A 272 7.79 -1.38 12.15
N PHE A 273 6.75 -0.75 12.67
CA PHE A 273 6.04 0.36 12.04
C PHE A 273 6.21 1.61 12.89
N THR A 274 6.55 2.73 12.28
CA THR A 274 6.60 4.03 12.95
C THR A 274 5.68 5.03 12.27
N TYR A 275 5.18 6.00 13.02
CA TYR A 275 4.17 6.95 12.55
C TYR A 275 4.55 8.38 12.88
N ALA A 276 4.13 9.31 12.03
CA ALA A 276 4.20 10.75 12.26
C ALA A 276 2.91 11.40 11.75
N ASP A 277 2.25 12.19 12.57
CA ASP A 277 1.01 12.92 12.22
C ASP A 277 -0.08 12.03 11.61
N GLY A 278 -0.26 10.82 12.18
CA GLY A 278 -1.24 9.84 11.68
C GLY A 278 -0.85 9.09 10.41
N LYS A 279 0.30 9.37 9.82
CA LYS A 279 0.82 8.75 8.61
C LYS A 279 1.89 7.72 8.96
N LEU A 280 2.01 6.67 8.17
CA LEU A 280 3.14 5.75 8.25
C LEU A 280 4.41 6.51 7.88
N ALA A 281 5.42 6.51 8.77
CA ALA A 281 6.69 7.20 8.58
C ALA A 281 7.80 6.22 8.17
N SER A 282 7.84 5.04 8.76
CA SER A 282 8.75 3.98 8.32
C SER A 282 8.18 2.60 8.61
N PHE A 283 8.71 1.66 7.88
CA PHE A 283 8.51 0.23 8.07
C PHE A 283 9.86 -0.47 7.96
N GLU A 284 10.16 -1.34 8.90
CA GLU A 284 11.41 -2.10 8.93
C GLU A 284 11.12 -3.58 9.16
N TYR A 285 11.74 -4.45 8.38
CA TYR A 285 11.79 -5.88 8.62
C TYR A 285 13.20 -6.29 8.99
N TYR A 286 13.33 -6.90 10.13
CA TYR A 286 14.56 -7.51 10.63
C TYR A 286 14.37 -9.03 10.73
N ASN A 287 15.20 -9.78 10.00
CA ASN A 287 15.30 -11.22 10.13
C ASN A 287 16.51 -11.55 11.00
N GLY A 288 16.27 -11.86 12.27
CA GLY A 288 17.32 -12.09 13.25
C GLY A 288 18.35 -13.16 12.88
N LYS A 289 17.94 -14.17 12.10
CA LYS A 289 18.80 -15.26 11.67
C LYS A 289 19.53 -15.00 10.37
N TYR A 290 18.91 -14.26 9.45
CA TYR A 290 19.40 -14.02 8.09
C TYR A 290 19.48 -12.54 7.79
N THR A 291 20.54 -11.90 8.28
CA THR A 291 20.73 -10.43 8.16
C THR A 291 20.75 -9.91 6.72
N GLY A 292 20.96 -10.79 5.73
CA GLY A 292 20.86 -10.44 4.32
C GLY A 292 19.43 -10.18 3.81
N ASP A 293 18.41 -10.57 4.59
CA ASP A 293 17.01 -10.45 4.22
C ASP A 293 16.33 -9.23 4.88
N ASN A 294 17.09 -8.37 5.54
CA ASN A 294 16.56 -7.16 6.18
C ASN A 294 16.21 -6.10 5.12
N TYR A 295 15.08 -5.44 5.27
CA TYR A 295 14.68 -4.34 4.40
C TYR A 295 13.93 -3.25 5.18
N SER A 296 13.93 -2.04 4.65
CA SER A 296 13.23 -0.91 5.23
C SER A 296 12.61 -0.03 4.14
N TYR A 297 11.49 0.57 4.48
CA TYR A 297 10.82 1.58 3.67
C TYR A 297 10.64 2.85 4.51
N THR A 298 10.79 3.99 3.88
CA THR A 298 10.53 5.29 4.51
C THR A 298 9.51 6.06 3.69
N PHE A 299 8.71 6.87 4.38
CA PHE A 299 7.63 7.65 3.79
C PHE A 299 7.84 9.11 4.15
N ASP A 300 7.85 9.98 3.16
CA ASP A 300 7.84 11.42 3.38
C ASP A 300 6.41 11.93 3.54
N ALA A 301 6.14 12.57 4.67
CA ALA A 301 4.79 13.00 5.04
C ALA A 301 4.16 14.02 4.07
N THR A 302 4.97 14.67 3.23
CA THR A 302 4.51 15.70 2.28
C THR A 302 4.42 15.20 0.85
N THR A 303 5.41 14.42 0.39
CA THR A 303 5.47 13.96 -1.01
C THR A 303 4.75 12.63 -1.23
N ASP A 304 4.75 11.75 -0.21
CA ASP A 304 4.16 10.42 -0.35
C ASP A 304 2.68 10.35 0.06
N PHE A 305 2.10 11.45 0.54
CA PHE A 305 0.70 11.58 0.98
C PHE A 305 0.03 12.85 0.45
N THR A 306 0.29 13.21 -0.79
CA THR A 306 -0.14 14.50 -1.37
C THR A 306 -1.66 14.67 -1.36
N HIS A 307 -2.42 13.64 -1.72
CA HIS A 307 -3.87 13.68 -1.75
C HIS A 307 -4.55 13.25 -0.46
N GLN A 308 -3.78 12.76 0.53
CA GLN A 308 -4.29 12.30 1.81
C GLN A 308 -5.50 11.35 1.67
N TYR A 309 -5.38 10.36 0.81
CA TYR A 309 -6.40 9.32 0.64
C TYR A 309 -6.64 8.60 1.96
N PRO A 310 -7.87 8.64 2.53
CA PRO A 310 -8.11 8.04 3.83
C PRO A 310 -8.02 6.51 3.77
N ASN A 311 -7.31 5.93 4.73
CA ASN A 311 -7.24 4.48 4.92
C ASN A 311 -8.48 4.00 5.69
N ARG A 312 -9.61 3.82 4.99
CA ARG A 312 -10.92 3.50 5.56
C ARG A 312 -11.39 2.07 5.31
N GLY A 313 -10.60 1.27 4.63
CA GLY A 313 -11.01 -0.07 4.26
C GLY A 313 -11.09 -1.03 5.44
N PRO A 314 -11.94 -2.07 5.36
CA PRO A 314 -11.87 -3.21 6.28
C PRO A 314 -10.60 -4.03 6.06
N ILE A 315 -9.96 -3.89 4.90
CA ILE A 315 -8.67 -4.49 4.55
C ILE A 315 -7.62 -3.39 4.56
N ASP A 316 -6.64 -3.51 5.46
CA ASP A 316 -5.47 -2.64 5.44
C ASP A 316 -4.47 -3.17 4.41
N ILE A 317 -4.57 -2.64 3.19
CA ILE A 317 -3.75 -3.09 2.06
C ILE A 317 -2.25 -2.80 2.30
N MET A 318 -1.92 -1.76 3.06
CA MET A 318 -0.52 -1.44 3.34
C MET A 318 0.10 -2.47 4.28
N GLY A 319 -0.62 -2.89 5.30
CA GLY A 319 -0.19 -3.98 6.15
C GLY A 319 0.05 -5.25 5.34
N TYR A 320 -0.89 -5.60 4.46
CA TYR A 320 -0.75 -6.74 3.56
C TYR A 320 0.48 -6.63 2.63
N LEU A 321 0.71 -5.46 2.04
CA LEU A 321 1.82 -5.24 1.10
C LEU A 321 3.20 -5.25 1.76
N LEU A 322 3.29 -4.89 3.04
CA LEU A 322 4.54 -4.74 3.76
C LEU A 322 4.94 -6.00 4.54
N THR A 323 4.04 -6.96 4.70
CA THR A 323 4.27 -8.15 5.50
C THR A 323 4.21 -9.42 4.66
N ASP A 324 4.67 -10.53 5.23
CA ASP A 324 4.61 -11.85 4.60
C ASP A 324 3.19 -12.45 4.60
N ASP A 325 2.96 -13.46 3.75
CA ASP A 325 1.70 -14.18 3.61
C ASP A 325 1.25 -14.90 4.89
N ASP A 326 2.15 -15.13 5.84
CA ASP A 326 1.92 -15.96 7.03
C ASP A 326 0.81 -15.42 7.96
N PHE A 327 0.42 -14.14 7.84
CA PHE A 327 -0.65 -13.53 8.67
C PHE A 327 -1.54 -12.55 7.90
N ASP A 328 -1.62 -12.68 6.58
CA ASP A 328 -2.51 -11.89 5.73
C ASP A 328 -3.97 -11.96 6.18
N PHE A 329 -4.39 -13.10 6.77
CA PHE A 329 -5.72 -13.30 7.32
C PHE A 329 -6.09 -12.30 8.42
N LEU A 330 -5.14 -11.80 9.19
CA LEU A 330 -5.40 -10.80 10.24
C LEU A 330 -5.70 -9.42 9.65
N PHE A 331 -5.02 -9.05 8.56
CA PHE A 331 -5.35 -7.84 7.81
C PHE A 331 -6.75 -7.94 7.18
N HIS A 332 -7.07 -9.10 6.61
CA HIS A 332 -8.40 -9.37 6.06
C HIS A 332 -9.50 -9.35 7.12
N LEU A 333 -9.23 -9.86 8.32
CA LEU A 333 -10.14 -9.79 9.46
C LEU A 333 -10.29 -8.39 10.05
N GLY A 334 -9.42 -7.43 9.69
CA GLY A 334 -9.36 -6.10 10.31
C GLY A 334 -8.92 -6.17 11.79
N ARG A 335 -8.07 -7.13 12.15
CA ARG A 335 -7.63 -7.38 13.54
C ARG A 335 -6.20 -6.94 13.83
N MET A 336 -5.58 -6.21 12.93
CA MET A 336 -4.20 -5.73 13.06
C MET A 336 -4.08 -4.25 13.46
N GLY A 337 -5.19 -3.58 13.82
CA GLY A 337 -5.20 -2.13 13.96
C GLY A 337 -5.05 -1.46 12.58
N LYS A 338 -4.57 -0.21 12.58
CA LYS A 338 -4.34 0.55 11.34
C LYS A 338 -2.85 0.75 11.10
N THR A 339 -2.43 0.70 9.85
CA THR A 339 -1.08 1.08 9.41
C THR A 339 -1.00 2.57 9.00
N GLY A 340 -1.87 3.41 9.53
CA GLY A 340 -1.95 4.85 9.31
C GLY A 340 -3.36 5.30 8.93
N ASP A 341 -3.62 6.60 9.06
CA ASP A 341 -4.91 7.20 8.74
C ASP A 341 -5.08 7.46 7.23
N TYR A 342 -3.96 7.47 6.50
CA TYR A 342 -3.91 7.77 5.07
C TYR A 342 -3.12 6.71 4.30
N LEU A 343 -3.49 6.52 3.03
CA LEU A 343 -2.80 5.66 2.09
C LEU A 343 -1.66 6.45 1.40
N PRO A 344 -0.43 5.95 1.37
CA PRO A 344 0.68 6.61 0.68
C PRO A 344 0.54 6.47 -0.84
N GLU A 345 0.91 7.49 -1.58
CA GLU A 345 0.95 7.48 -3.05
C GLU A 345 2.31 7.05 -3.60
N HIS A 346 3.34 7.26 -2.80
CA HIS A 346 4.70 6.85 -3.11
C HIS A 346 5.36 6.29 -1.86
N PHE A 347 6.35 5.44 -2.04
CA PHE A 347 7.30 5.10 -0.98
C PHE A 347 8.63 4.62 -1.55
N SER A 348 9.69 4.96 -0.84
CA SER A 348 11.04 4.56 -1.20
C SER A 348 11.47 3.35 -0.39
N GLY A 349 11.87 2.27 -1.06
CA GLY A 349 12.39 1.07 -0.44
C GLY A 349 13.87 0.87 -0.74
N GLN A 350 14.60 0.34 0.22
CA GLN A 350 15.90 -0.26 -0.07
C GLN A 350 15.68 -1.73 -0.39
N ALA A 351 15.58 -2.04 -1.68
CA ALA A 351 15.62 -3.42 -2.11
C ALA A 351 17.01 -4.01 -1.78
N MET A 352 17.03 -5.24 -1.29
CA MET A 352 18.28 -5.96 -1.09
C MET A 352 19.00 -6.13 -2.42
N ASN A 353 20.30 -5.82 -2.43
CA ASN A 353 21.18 -6.10 -3.56
C ASN A 353 21.30 -7.62 -3.74
N GLN A 354 20.52 -8.20 -4.63
CA GLN A 354 20.80 -9.55 -5.13
C GLN A 354 22.01 -9.49 -6.05
N ALA A 355 23.17 -9.74 -5.49
CA ALA A 355 24.36 -10.02 -6.28
C ALA A 355 24.17 -11.39 -6.93
N SER A 356 23.80 -11.43 -8.20
CA SER A 356 23.84 -12.66 -8.99
C SER A 356 25.31 -12.96 -9.30
N SER A 357 25.93 -13.83 -8.54
CA SER A 357 27.25 -14.40 -8.89
C SER A 357 27.04 -15.42 -10.00
N THR A 358 27.27 -15.03 -11.24
CA THR A 358 27.43 -15.98 -12.35
C THR A 358 28.76 -16.69 -12.18
N GLN A 359 28.76 -17.93 -11.71
CA GLN A 359 29.95 -18.79 -11.74
C GLN A 359 30.19 -19.25 -13.18
N LYS A 360 31.33 -18.85 -13.76
CA LYS A 360 31.76 -19.27 -15.09
C LYS A 360 32.72 -20.46 -14.96
N ALA A 361 32.14 -21.66 -14.85
CA ALA A 361 32.92 -22.86 -14.54
C ALA A 361 33.71 -23.49 -15.70
N TYR A 362 33.54 -23.04 -16.96
CA TYR A 362 34.02 -23.78 -18.15
C TYR A 362 34.77 -22.93 -19.17
N LEU A 363 35.58 -21.96 -18.73
CA LEU A 363 36.37 -21.13 -19.62
C LEU A 363 37.66 -21.82 -20.01
N THR A 364 38.05 -21.72 -21.30
CA THR A 364 39.30 -22.30 -21.82
C THR A 364 40.50 -21.39 -21.50
N PRO A 365 41.55 -21.90 -20.87
CA PRO A 365 42.73 -21.07 -20.53
C PRO A 365 43.35 -20.41 -21.74
N GLY A 366 43.77 -19.13 -21.62
CA GLY A 366 44.48 -18.39 -22.65
C GLY A 366 43.61 -17.89 -23.81
N VAL A 367 42.29 -18.02 -23.73
CA VAL A 367 41.34 -17.54 -24.73
C VAL A 367 40.71 -16.23 -24.29
N THR A 368 40.40 -15.36 -25.25
CA THR A 368 39.55 -14.19 -25.04
C THR A 368 38.20 -14.45 -25.72
N GLU A 369 37.15 -14.43 -24.97
CA GLU A 369 35.79 -14.64 -25.47
C GLU A 369 34.94 -13.39 -25.28
N HIS A 370 34.16 -13.02 -26.28
CA HIS A 370 33.17 -11.94 -26.15
C HIS A 370 31.90 -12.50 -25.55
N GLU A 371 31.44 -11.88 -24.46
CA GLU A 371 30.22 -12.29 -23.77
C GLU A 371 29.22 -11.14 -23.64
N SER A 372 27.96 -11.52 -23.60
CA SER A 372 26.86 -10.62 -23.27
C SER A 372 26.05 -11.21 -22.13
N SER A 373 25.79 -10.43 -21.14
CA SER A 373 24.88 -10.79 -20.05
C SER A 373 23.75 -9.76 -19.92
N LYS A 374 22.62 -10.24 -19.48
CA LYS A 374 21.44 -9.41 -19.22
C LYS A 374 21.01 -9.66 -17.79
N TYR A 375 20.86 -8.60 -17.01
CA TYR A 375 20.44 -8.71 -15.62
C TYR A 375 19.52 -7.55 -15.22
N ILE A 376 18.83 -7.72 -14.11
CA ILE A 376 18.00 -6.70 -13.49
C ILE A 376 18.83 -5.95 -12.47
N ARG A 377 18.79 -4.61 -12.56
CA ARG A 377 19.30 -3.71 -11.52
C ARG A 377 18.09 -3.02 -10.92
N GLU A 378 17.89 -3.18 -9.61
CA GLU A 378 16.82 -2.48 -8.91
C GLU A 378 17.05 -0.96 -9.00
N ASN A 379 15.97 -0.25 -9.26
CA ASN A 379 15.98 1.21 -9.35
C ASN A 379 15.66 1.80 -7.97
N GLN A 380 16.27 2.94 -7.64
CA GLN A 380 15.96 3.68 -6.41
C GLN A 380 14.75 4.62 -6.55
N LYS A 381 14.03 4.54 -7.67
CA LYS A 381 12.80 5.29 -7.81
C LYS A 381 11.76 4.82 -6.79
N PRO A 382 11.03 5.75 -6.18
CA PRO A 382 9.89 5.40 -5.34
C PRO A 382 8.90 4.51 -6.08
N TYR A 383 8.21 3.67 -5.32
CA TYR A 383 7.03 2.97 -5.82
C TYR A 383 5.89 3.98 -5.97
N ASP A 384 5.11 3.86 -7.05
CA ASP A 384 3.89 4.65 -7.25
C ASP A 384 2.66 3.82 -6.86
N LEU A 385 1.71 4.38 -6.13
CA LEU A 385 0.43 3.79 -5.81
C LEU A 385 -0.69 4.69 -6.33
N ASN A 386 -1.53 4.15 -7.18
CA ASN A 386 -2.66 4.86 -7.75
C ASN A 386 -3.96 4.20 -7.31
N TYR A 387 -4.84 4.99 -6.73
CA TYR A 387 -6.09 4.51 -6.14
C TYR A 387 -7.29 4.96 -6.96
N THR A 388 -8.31 4.11 -7.05
CA THR A 388 -9.64 4.51 -7.51
C THR A 388 -10.67 4.21 -6.45
N PHE A 389 -11.68 5.05 -6.34
CA PHE A 389 -12.75 4.94 -5.36
C PHE A 389 -14.11 4.97 -6.04
N ASP A 390 -15.10 4.33 -5.44
CA ASP A 390 -16.49 4.46 -5.88
C ASP A 390 -17.10 5.81 -5.42
N ASN A 391 -18.34 6.05 -5.81
CA ASN A 391 -19.07 7.28 -5.43
C ASN A 391 -19.27 7.42 -3.91
N GLU A 392 -19.13 6.35 -3.15
CA GLU A 392 -19.25 6.31 -1.69
C GLU A 392 -17.87 6.33 -0.99
N GLN A 393 -16.80 6.56 -1.76
CA GLN A 393 -15.41 6.60 -1.31
C GLN A 393 -14.87 5.23 -0.82
N ASN A 394 -15.44 4.11 -1.26
CA ASN A 394 -14.85 2.80 -1.03
C ASN A 394 -13.74 2.57 -2.08
N LEU A 395 -12.64 2.01 -1.64
CA LEU A 395 -11.49 1.71 -2.49
C LEU A 395 -11.86 0.63 -3.52
N GLN A 396 -11.86 0.95 -4.81
CA GLN A 396 -12.17 0.02 -5.88
C GLN A 396 -10.95 -0.66 -6.49
N SER A 397 -9.88 0.08 -6.64
CA SER A 397 -8.65 -0.51 -7.16
C SER A 397 -7.40 0.19 -6.67
N ILE A 398 -6.30 -0.55 -6.70
CA ILE A 398 -4.96 -0.05 -6.47
C ILE A 398 -4.09 -0.51 -7.62
N LEU A 399 -3.45 0.42 -8.30
CA LEU A 399 -2.38 0.13 -9.22
C LEU A 399 -1.06 0.53 -8.58
N ILE A 400 -0.21 -0.45 -8.38
CA ILE A 400 1.10 -0.26 -7.78
C ILE A 400 2.18 -0.35 -8.83
N LYS A 401 3.24 0.47 -8.76
CA LYS A 401 4.32 0.61 -9.70
C LYS A 401 5.70 0.38 -9.08
N GLN A 402 6.48 -0.65 -9.60
CA GLN A 402 7.88 -0.85 -9.23
C GLN A 402 8.82 -0.66 -10.42
N TYR A 403 9.72 0.27 -10.34
CA TYR A 403 10.69 0.53 -11.39
C TYR A 403 11.97 -0.29 -11.18
N PHE A 404 12.58 -0.70 -12.29
CA PHE A 404 13.88 -1.35 -12.33
C PHE A 404 14.59 -1.02 -13.64
N GLU A 405 15.86 -1.33 -13.73
CA GLU A 405 16.63 -1.22 -14.96
C GLU A 405 16.96 -2.60 -15.51
N VAL A 406 16.77 -2.76 -16.81
CA VAL A 406 17.32 -3.88 -17.56
C VAL A 406 18.68 -3.48 -18.05
N VAL A 407 19.72 -4.11 -17.53
CA VAL A 407 21.10 -3.84 -17.92
C VAL A 407 21.58 -4.91 -18.88
N ILE A 408 21.99 -4.49 -20.07
CA ILE A 408 22.72 -5.33 -21.02
C ILE A 408 24.20 -4.99 -20.85
N ARG A 409 25.01 -5.99 -20.53
CA ARG A 409 26.44 -5.88 -20.30
C ARG A 409 27.17 -6.70 -21.35
N GLU A 410 27.96 -6.04 -22.17
CA GLU A 410 28.88 -6.64 -23.17
C GLU A 410 30.30 -6.49 -22.68
N TYR A 411 31.09 -7.54 -22.74
CA TYR A 411 32.45 -7.54 -22.24
C TYR A 411 33.27 -8.68 -22.84
N ASP A 412 34.58 -8.52 -22.82
CA ASP A 412 35.53 -9.55 -23.21
C ASP A 412 36.03 -10.27 -21.94
N VAL A 413 35.94 -11.59 -21.92
CA VAL A 413 36.52 -12.44 -20.87
C VAL A 413 37.90 -12.89 -21.29
N VAL A 414 38.93 -12.43 -20.60
CA VAL A 414 40.28 -12.87 -20.79
C VAL A 414 40.63 -13.93 -19.75
N VAL A 415 40.69 -15.18 -20.15
CA VAL A 415 40.92 -16.30 -19.25
C VAL A 415 42.41 -16.49 -19.02
N GLY A 416 42.84 -16.43 -17.77
CA GLY A 416 44.22 -16.71 -17.35
C GLY A 416 44.55 -18.20 -17.41
N THR A 417 45.81 -18.52 -17.07
CA THR A 417 46.29 -19.89 -16.97
C THR A 417 46.32 -20.43 -15.53
N GLU A 418 46.06 -19.57 -14.56
CA GLU A 418 46.05 -19.94 -13.14
C GLU A 418 44.66 -20.37 -12.68
N LEU A 419 44.60 -21.47 -11.91
CA LEU A 419 43.36 -21.93 -11.31
C LEU A 419 42.86 -20.96 -10.24
N ILE A 420 41.55 -20.79 -10.15
CA ILE A 420 40.88 -20.02 -9.08
C ILE A 420 41.22 -20.64 -7.72
N ASP A 421 41.20 -21.98 -7.65
CA ASP A 421 41.58 -22.74 -6.48
C ASP A 421 42.43 -23.95 -6.89
N PRO A 422 43.72 -23.93 -6.61
CA PRO A 422 44.62 -25.06 -6.96
C PRO A 422 44.23 -26.37 -6.29
N LYS A 423 43.50 -26.34 -5.19
CA LYS A 423 43.02 -27.53 -4.47
C LYS A 423 41.68 -28.05 -5.00
N ASN A 424 40.97 -27.25 -5.77
CA ASN A 424 39.73 -27.62 -6.41
C ASN A 424 39.71 -27.14 -7.86
N PRO A 425 40.32 -27.92 -8.81
CA PRO A 425 40.39 -27.56 -10.22
C PRO A 425 39.02 -27.34 -10.89
N ASP A 426 37.99 -27.94 -10.38
CA ASP A 426 36.63 -27.81 -10.94
C ASP A 426 36.06 -26.38 -10.80
N ARG A 427 36.68 -25.51 -10.00
CA ARG A 427 36.35 -24.08 -9.94
C ARG A 427 36.81 -23.27 -11.15
N GLY A 428 37.63 -23.86 -12.05
CA GLY A 428 38.08 -23.23 -13.28
C GLY A 428 39.29 -22.29 -13.10
N TYR A 429 39.53 -21.44 -14.07
CA TYR A 429 40.67 -20.55 -14.16
C TYR A 429 40.32 -19.12 -13.73
N GLN A 430 41.33 -18.36 -13.30
CA GLN A 430 41.21 -16.93 -13.08
C GLN A 430 40.90 -16.25 -14.42
N TYR A 431 40.01 -15.26 -14.39
CA TYR A 431 39.66 -14.47 -15.57
C TYR A 431 39.58 -12.99 -15.23
N GLU A 432 39.73 -12.16 -16.24
CA GLU A 432 39.57 -10.72 -16.17
C GLU A 432 38.54 -10.27 -17.21
N GLU A 433 37.63 -9.40 -16.83
CA GLU A 433 36.68 -8.79 -17.75
C GLU A 433 37.24 -7.48 -18.29
N LYS A 434 37.29 -7.33 -19.60
CA LYS A 434 37.76 -6.13 -20.30
C LYS A 434 36.70 -5.57 -21.24
N ASN A 435 36.91 -4.34 -21.67
CA ASN A 435 36.07 -3.66 -22.64
C ASN A 435 34.55 -3.66 -22.22
N VAL A 436 34.31 -3.56 -20.94
CA VAL A 436 32.94 -3.61 -20.39
C VAL A 436 32.12 -2.43 -20.87
N LYS A 437 30.97 -2.72 -21.49
CA LYS A 437 29.95 -1.74 -21.87
C LYS A 437 28.64 -2.11 -21.21
N GLU A 438 27.99 -1.16 -20.58
CA GLU A 438 26.66 -1.32 -20.01
C GLU A 438 25.68 -0.38 -20.70
N THR A 439 24.51 -0.93 -21.04
CA THR A 439 23.37 -0.16 -21.51
C THR A 439 22.21 -0.48 -20.60
N ALA A 440 21.71 0.52 -19.87
CA ALA A 440 20.57 0.38 -18.99
C ALA A 440 19.31 0.95 -19.66
N LYS A 441 18.22 0.22 -19.54
CA LYS A 441 16.89 0.66 -19.97
C LYS A 441 15.94 0.52 -18.81
N GLU A 442 15.28 1.60 -18.45
CA GLU A 442 14.22 1.58 -17.46
C GLU A 442 13.05 0.71 -17.94
N ALA A 443 12.56 -0.11 -17.05
CA ALA A 443 11.39 -0.94 -17.23
C ALA A 443 10.64 -1.03 -15.88
N TYR A 444 9.59 -1.75 -15.89
CA TYR A 444 8.73 -1.81 -14.73
C TYR A 444 7.81 -3.01 -14.77
N ASP A 445 7.49 -3.52 -13.65
CA ASP A 445 6.52 -4.55 -13.36
C ASP A 445 5.17 -3.95 -12.93
N THR A 446 3.89 -4.59 -12.96
CA THR A 446 2.55 -4.10 -12.53
C THR A 446 1.81 -5.02 -11.54
N LEU A 447 1.30 -4.47 -10.41
CA LEU A 447 0.38 -5.14 -9.48
C LEU A 447 -0.95 -4.39 -9.43
N THR A 448 -1.99 -5.00 -9.88
CA THR A 448 -3.31 -4.37 -9.89
C THR A 448 -4.23 -5.12 -8.95
N PHE A 449 -4.72 -4.45 -7.92
CA PHE A 449 -5.78 -4.95 -7.06
C PHE A 449 -7.11 -4.39 -7.53
N GLU A 450 -8.10 -5.24 -7.65
CA GLU A 450 -9.49 -4.90 -7.92
C GLU A 450 -10.33 -5.41 -6.74
N ILE A 451 -11.14 -4.54 -6.14
CA ILE A 451 -11.92 -4.82 -4.93
C ILE A 451 -13.40 -4.75 -5.27
N THR A 452 -14.13 -5.80 -4.96
CA THR A 452 -15.59 -5.85 -5.09
C THR A 452 -16.24 -6.01 -3.72
N TYR A 453 -17.44 -5.47 -3.58
CA TYR A 453 -18.20 -5.41 -2.33
C TYR A 453 -19.53 -6.16 -2.44
N ASN A 454 -20.06 -6.60 -1.28
CA ASN A 454 -21.40 -7.17 -1.17
C ASN A 454 -22.48 -6.12 -1.33
#